data_25737e549494bf5e4af8c14cfb2a12bc
#
_entry.id   25737e549494bf5e4af8c14cfb2a12bc
#
_cell.length_a   1.000
_cell.length_b   1.000
_cell.length_c   1.000
_cell.angle_alpha   90.00
_cell.angle_beta   90.00
_cell.angle_gamma   90.00
#
_symmetry.space_group_name_H-M   'P 1'
#
loop_
_entity.id
_entity.type
_entity.pdbx_description
1 polymer ?
#
loop_
_entity_poly.entity_id
_entity_poly.type
_entity_poly.pdbx_seq_one_letter_code
_entity_poly.pdbx_strand_id
1 'polypeptide(L)'
;RDLVRSRGLGDVYKRQTRESGTLRAIVCTDGKMTPEEGVKKAKIMEWPSNSNLVADVSTKKIYKEGKKGPNVTLFDWGVKKSIVTNLAKKNKVTVVPWNYSIEEIRNTKPDLIFMSNGPGDPDHPEMKPVVDNISELIKEFPTIGICLGHQILGLALGGETYKLKYGHRGGNQPVKHLRTENVYITSQNHGFALHKLPKSVRETFVNLNDGTCEGISGKNCWSVQFHPEAAPGPMDANVLFEKVGEMIDE
;
A
#
# COMPACT_ATOMS: atom_id res chain seq x y z
N ARG A 1 -33.37 -2.48 26.53
CA ARG A 1 -32.41 -2.97 27.55
C ARG A 1 -31.15 -3.52 26.93
N ASP A 2 -31.24 -4.23 25.81
CA ASP A 2 -30.07 -4.80 25.14
C ASP A 2 -29.16 -3.77 24.46
N LEU A 3 -29.71 -2.66 24.01
CA LEU A 3 -28.96 -1.52 23.47
C LEU A 3 -28.03 -0.87 24.50
N VAL A 4 -28.42 -0.84 25.79
CA VAL A 4 -27.60 -0.27 26.86
C VAL A 4 -26.43 -1.20 27.20
N ARG A 5 -26.63 -2.51 27.20
CA ARG A 5 -25.55 -3.50 27.41
C ARG A 5 -24.57 -3.51 26.24
N SER A 6 -25.08 -3.42 25.01
CA SER A 6 -24.25 -3.30 23.80
C SER A 6 -23.38 -2.05 23.82
N ARG A 7 -23.89 -0.91 24.28
CA ARG A 7 -23.12 0.32 24.42
C ARG A 7 -21.99 0.19 25.46
N GLY A 8 -22.26 -0.43 26.61
CA GLY A 8 -21.25 -0.63 27.64
C GLY A 8 -20.10 -1.53 27.18
N LEU A 9 -20.38 -2.62 26.47
CA LEU A 9 -19.36 -3.46 25.87
C LEU A 9 -18.58 -2.72 24.78
N GLY A 10 -19.25 -1.96 23.92
CA GLY A 10 -18.60 -1.14 22.89
C GLY A 10 -17.60 -0.14 23.47
N ASP A 11 -17.88 0.47 24.60
CA ASP A 11 -16.97 1.40 25.26
C ASP A 11 -15.75 0.72 25.87
N VAL A 12 -15.90 -0.49 26.42
CA VAL A 12 -14.77 -1.30 26.91
C VAL A 12 -13.85 -1.69 25.76
N TYR A 13 -14.37 -2.20 24.62
CA TYR A 13 -13.58 -2.53 23.47
C TYR A 13 -12.90 -1.31 22.83
N LYS A 14 -13.59 -0.18 22.75
CA LYS A 14 -13.00 1.08 22.28
C LYS A 14 -11.84 1.54 23.16
N ARG A 15 -11.97 1.42 24.48
CA ARG A 15 -10.90 1.75 25.42
C ARG A 15 -9.72 0.81 25.23
N GLN A 16 -9.93 -0.50 25.18
CA GLN A 16 -8.87 -1.49 24.95
C GLN A 16 -8.12 -1.25 23.65
N THR A 17 -8.83 -1.00 22.53
CA THR A 17 -8.16 -0.71 21.25
C THR A 17 -7.42 0.62 21.28
N ARG A 18 -7.89 1.63 22.01
CA ARG A 18 -7.17 2.90 22.20
C ARG A 18 -5.88 2.74 23.01
N GLU A 19 -5.88 1.87 24.01
CA GLU A 19 -4.74 1.61 24.88
C GLU A 19 -3.73 0.66 24.20
N SER A 20 -4.21 -0.45 23.63
CA SER A 20 -3.39 -1.56 23.15
C SER A 20 -3.12 -1.53 21.64
N GLY A 21 -3.81 -0.67 20.86
CA GLY A 21 -3.72 -0.65 19.40
C GLY A 21 -4.51 -1.77 18.75
N THR A 22 -4.05 -2.26 17.61
CA THR A 22 -4.70 -3.33 16.85
C THR A 22 -4.64 -4.66 17.61
N LEU A 23 -5.77 -5.36 17.70
CA LEU A 23 -5.90 -6.63 18.40
C LEU A 23 -6.24 -7.75 17.40
N ARG A 24 -5.80 -8.97 17.73
CA ARG A 24 -6.23 -10.20 17.03
C ARG A 24 -7.64 -10.54 17.46
N ALA A 25 -8.50 -10.89 16.52
CA ALA A 25 -9.90 -11.23 16.79
C ALA A 25 -10.36 -12.40 15.92
N ILE A 26 -11.40 -13.08 16.37
CA ILE A 26 -12.09 -14.13 15.60
C ILE A 26 -13.57 -13.75 15.50
N VAL A 27 -14.11 -13.91 14.31
CA VAL A 27 -15.55 -13.83 14.05
C VAL A 27 -16.05 -15.23 13.75
N CYS A 28 -16.95 -15.74 14.59
CA CYS A 28 -17.61 -17.04 14.37
C CYS A 28 -19.02 -16.80 13.83
N THR A 29 -19.28 -17.25 12.59
CA THR A 29 -20.56 -17.06 11.91
C THR A 29 -21.47 -18.29 11.95
N ASP A 30 -20.93 -19.46 12.31
CA ASP A 30 -21.65 -20.74 12.36
C ASP A 30 -22.13 -21.13 13.76
N GLY A 31 -21.82 -20.33 14.77
CA GLY A 31 -22.21 -20.56 16.17
C GLY A 31 -21.55 -21.77 16.84
N LYS A 32 -20.55 -22.41 16.20
CA LYS A 32 -19.94 -23.65 16.71
C LYS A 32 -18.79 -23.42 17.68
N MET A 33 -18.37 -22.16 17.87
CA MET A 33 -17.24 -21.78 18.74
C MET A 33 -17.74 -20.99 19.94
N THR A 34 -17.31 -21.36 21.14
CA THR A 34 -17.57 -20.55 22.34
C THR A 34 -16.68 -19.29 22.35
N PRO A 35 -17.07 -18.24 23.09
CA PRO A 35 -16.22 -17.04 23.26
C PRO A 35 -14.83 -17.38 23.83
N GLU A 36 -14.73 -18.31 24.75
CA GLU A 36 -13.47 -18.75 25.39
C GLU A 36 -12.55 -19.43 24.39
N GLU A 37 -13.09 -20.31 23.54
CA GLU A 37 -12.35 -20.96 22.46
C GLU A 37 -11.88 -19.93 21.42
N GLY A 38 -12.73 -18.95 21.08
CA GLY A 38 -12.39 -17.84 20.20
C GLY A 38 -11.22 -17.01 20.73
N VAL A 39 -11.26 -16.63 21.99
CA VAL A 39 -10.18 -15.90 22.66
C VAL A 39 -8.88 -16.72 22.69
N LYS A 40 -8.97 -18.02 23.01
CA LYS A 40 -7.80 -18.91 23.01
C LYS A 40 -7.15 -18.99 21.62
N LYS A 41 -7.95 -19.17 20.57
CA LYS A 41 -7.46 -19.17 19.19
C LYS A 41 -6.86 -17.82 18.78
N ALA A 42 -7.53 -16.69 19.09
CA ALA A 42 -7.01 -15.37 18.77
C ALA A 42 -5.63 -15.10 19.40
N LYS A 43 -5.39 -15.60 20.64
CA LYS A 43 -4.13 -15.42 21.34
C LYS A 43 -2.94 -16.14 20.69
N ILE A 44 -3.17 -17.26 20.02
CA ILE A 44 -2.12 -18.07 19.38
C ILE A 44 -1.97 -17.79 17.88
N MET A 45 -2.89 -16.99 17.26
CA MET A 45 -2.74 -16.60 15.87
C MET A 45 -1.47 -15.77 15.67
N GLU A 46 -0.77 -16.00 14.59
CA GLU A 46 0.35 -15.15 14.19
C GLU A 46 -0.14 -13.77 13.74
N TRP A 47 0.74 -12.79 13.86
CA TRP A 47 0.48 -11.48 13.29
C TRP A 47 0.71 -11.52 11.76
N PRO A 48 -0.09 -10.81 10.97
CA PRO A 48 0.14 -10.70 9.53
C PRO A 48 1.54 -10.19 9.13
N SER A 49 2.22 -9.47 10.05
CA SER A 49 3.60 -9.01 9.85
C SER A 49 4.66 -10.10 10.00
N ASN A 50 4.30 -11.29 10.50
CA ASN A 50 5.27 -12.39 10.73
C ASN A 50 5.45 -13.29 9.50
N SER A 51 4.68 -13.09 8.45
CA SER A 51 4.73 -13.88 7.23
C SER A 51 4.76 -12.99 5.99
N ASN A 52 5.37 -13.49 4.92
CA ASN A 52 5.37 -12.80 3.63
C ASN A 52 4.03 -13.00 2.91
N LEU A 53 3.03 -12.22 3.29
CA LEU A 53 1.71 -12.28 2.67
C LEU A 53 1.72 -11.87 1.18
N VAL A 54 2.72 -11.11 0.73
CA VAL A 54 2.88 -10.74 -0.69
C VAL A 54 3.08 -11.99 -1.54
N ALA A 55 3.90 -12.93 -1.10
CA ALA A 55 4.14 -14.19 -1.80
C ALA A 55 2.86 -15.02 -1.98
N ASP A 56 1.94 -14.96 -1.02
CA ASP A 56 0.69 -15.71 -1.06
C ASP A 56 -0.33 -15.14 -2.06
N VAL A 57 -0.40 -13.81 -2.17
CA VAL A 57 -1.42 -13.11 -2.97
C VAL A 57 -0.97 -12.74 -4.38
N SER A 58 0.34 -12.72 -4.63
CA SER A 58 0.91 -12.38 -5.94
C SER A 58 0.55 -13.40 -7.01
N THR A 59 0.41 -12.90 -8.24
CA THR A 59 0.27 -13.78 -9.41
C THR A 59 1.44 -14.76 -9.51
N LYS A 60 1.15 -15.97 -9.98
CA LYS A 60 2.20 -16.98 -10.23
C LYS A 60 2.68 -16.98 -11.69
N LYS A 61 2.00 -16.26 -12.57
CA LYS A 61 2.29 -16.18 -14.00
C LYS A 61 2.14 -14.76 -14.50
N ILE A 62 3.02 -14.36 -15.41
CA ILE A 62 2.87 -13.09 -16.15
C ILE A 62 1.54 -13.09 -16.89
N TYR A 63 0.87 -11.95 -16.87
CA TYR A 63 -0.24 -11.68 -17.77
C TYR A 63 -0.18 -10.23 -18.27
N LYS A 64 -0.91 -9.95 -19.36
CA LYS A 64 -0.90 -8.62 -19.99
C LYS A 64 -2.31 -8.08 -20.12
N GLU A 65 -2.44 -6.78 -19.90
CA GLU A 65 -3.66 -6.01 -20.07
C GLU A 65 -3.37 -4.72 -20.87
N GLY A 66 -4.39 -4.19 -21.55
CA GLY A 66 -4.22 -3.03 -22.42
C GLY A 66 -3.57 -3.37 -23.76
N LYS A 67 -3.80 -2.53 -24.77
CA LYS A 67 -3.39 -2.80 -26.16
C LYS A 67 -2.53 -1.70 -26.77
N LYS A 68 -2.45 -0.53 -26.17
CA LYS A 68 -1.80 0.67 -26.74
C LYS A 68 -1.12 1.50 -25.65
N GLY A 69 -0.25 2.39 -26.06
CA GLY A 69 0.49 3.29 -25.17
C GLY A 69 1.81 2.69 -24.64
N PRO A 70 2.44 3.36 -23.69
CA PRO A 70 3.69 2.93 -23.06
C PRO A 70 3.60 1.54 -22.40
N ASN A 71 4.75 0.90 -22.28
CA ASN A 71 4.87 -0.39 -21.60
C ASN A 71 5.03 -0.16 -20.09
N VAL A 72 4.05 -0.53 -19.30
CA VAL A 72 4.10 -0.48 -17.83
C VAL A 72 4.36 -1.88 -17.32
N THR A 73 5.46 -2.09 -16.60
CA THR A 73 5.68 -3.33 -15.86
C THR A 73 5.21 -3.14 -14.42
N LEU A 74 4.21 -3.93 -14.03
CA LEU A 74 3.55 -3.83 -12.74
C LEU A 74 3.90 -5.03 -11.86
N PHE A 75 4.56 -4.77 -10.74
CA PHE A 75 4.74 -5.77 -9.68
C PHE A 75 3.41 -6.04 -8.98
N ASP A 76 2.99 -7.30 -9.00
CA ASP A 76 1.81 -7.75 -8.28
C ASP A 76 2.15 -8.15 -6.85
N TRP A 77 1.97 -7.24 -5.93
CA TRP A 77 2.10 -7.49 -4.49
C TRP A 77 0.74 -7.69 -3.79
N GLY A 78 -0.29 -8.01 -4.55
CA GLY A 78 -1.69 -8.08 -4.14
C GLY A 78 -2.49 -6.93 -4.76
N VAL A 79 -2.27 -6.70 -6.05
CA VAL A 79 -2.81 -5.55 -6.79
C VAL A 79 -4.33 -5.56 -6.83
N LYS A 80 -4.94 -4.42 -6.55
CA LYS A 80 -6.37 -4.21 -6.80
C LYS A 80 -6.64 -4.19 -8.30
N LYS A 81 -7.65 -4.94 -8.73
CA LYS A 81 -8.06 -5.01 -10.14
C LYS A 81 -8.32 -3.63 -10.75
N SER A 82 -8.83 -2.69 -9.96
CA SER A 82 -9.06 -1.30 -10.41
C SER A 82 -7.78 -0.58 -10.84
N ILE A 83 -6.64 -0.85 -10.20
CA ILE A 83 -5.34 -0.29 -10.60
C ILE A 83 -4.96 -0.79 -11.98
N VAL A 84 -4.96 -2.11 -12.18
CA VAL A 84 -4.64 -2.72 -13.49
C VAL A 84 -5.58 -2.20 -14.58
N THR A 85 -6.89 -2.17 -14.30
CA THR A 85 -7.91 -1.69 -15.26
C THR A 85 -7.71 -0.21 -15.62
N ASN A 86 -7.36 0.63 -14.64
CA ASN A 86 -7.13 2.06 -14.91
C ASN A 86 -5.86 2.28 -15.72
N LEU A 87 -4.75 1.61 -15.38
CA LEU A 87 -3.51 1.66 -16.15
C LEU A 87 -3.71 1.17 -17.59
N ALA A 88 -4.43 0.07 -17.77
CA ALA A 88 -4.66 -0.56 -19.07
C ALA A 88 -5.51 0.29 -20.05
N LYS A 89 -6.20 1.32 -19.56
CA LYS A 89 -6.93 2.26 -20.44
C LYS A 89 -6.00 3.01 -21.40
N LYS A 90 -4.80 3.37 -20.93
CA LYS A 90 -3.84 4.20 -21.66
C LYS A 90 -2.49 3.51 -21.92
N ASN A 91 -2.22 2.35 -21.31
CA ASN A 91 -0.93 1.69 -21.32
C ASN A 91 -1.03 0.21 -21.69
N LYS A 92 0.07 -0.37 -22.14
CA LYS A 92 0.29 -1.82 -22.21
C LYS A 92 0.86 -2.28 -20.86
N VAL A 93 0.08 -2.96 -20.04
CA VAL A 93 0.46 -3.37 -18.70
C VAL A 93 0.90 -4.82 -18.72
N THR A 94 2.13 -5.08 -18.31
CA THR A 94 2.65 -6.42 -18.05
C THR A 94 2.69 -6.62 -16.54
N VAL A 95 1.84 -7.47 -16.01
CA VAL A 95 1.78 -7.80 -14.58
C VAL A 95 2.71 -8.97 -14.31
N VAL A 96 3.63 -8.78 -13.36
CA VAL A 96 4.68 -9.74 -13.03
C VAL A 96 4.58 -10.20 -11.58
N PRO A 97 5.10 -11.40 -11.23
CA PRO A 97 5.21 -11.86 -9.85
C PRO A 97 5.99 -10.90 -8.95
N TRP A 98 5.77 -11.02 -7.65
CA TRP A 98 6.29 -10.12 -6.63
C TRP A 98 7.82 -10.06 -6.55
N ASN A 99 8.49 -11.16 -6.86
CA ASN A 99 9.94 -11.37 -6.66
C ASN A 99 10.73 -11.42 -7.99
N TYR A 100 10.20 -10.80 -9.03
CA TYR A 100 10.91 -10.75 -10.32
C TYR A 100 12.27 -10.09 -10.15
N SER A 101 13.29 -10.70 -10.75
CA SER A 101 14.65 -10.18 -10.77
C SER A 101 14.78 -8.95 -11.67
N ILE A 102 15.86 -8.19 -11.48
CA ILE A 102 16.19 -7.02 -12.31
C ILE A 102 16.23 -7.39 -13.81
N GLU A 103 16.83 -8.53 -14.13
CA GLU A 103 16.98 -8.99 -15.51
C GLU A 103 15.64 -9.36 -16.15
N GLU A 104 14.78 -10.04 -15.40
CA GLU A 104 13.42 -10.35 -15.85
C GLU A 104 12.60 -9.07 -16.08
N ILE A 105 12.74 -8.05 -15.22
CA ILE A 105 12.10 -6.75 -15.42
C ILE A 105 12.62 -6.04 -16.66
N ARG A 106 13.95 -5.97 -16.86
CA ARG A 106 14.55 -5.39 -18.07
C ARG A 106 14.06 -6.08 -19.35
N ASN A 107 13.86 -7.40 -19.30
CA ASN A 107 13.33 -8.17 -20.42
C ASN A 107 11.88 -7.82 -20.78
N THR A 108 11.09 -7.25 -19.87
CA THR A 108 9.76 -6.71 -20.18
C THR A 108 9.81 -5.40 -20.97
N LYS A 109 10.98 -4.74 -21.06
CA LYS A 109 11.22 -3.45 -21.71
C LYS A 109 10.25 -2.37 -21.21
N PRO A 110 10.27 -2.03 -19.91
CA PRO A 110 9.34 -1.07 -19.35
C PRO A 110 9.71 0.37 -19.76
N ASP A 111 8.70 1.17 -20.08
CA ASP A 111 8.81 2.63 -20.10
C ASP A 111 8.55 3.18 -18.70
N LEU A 112 7.83 2.41 -17.85
CA LEU A 112 7.50 2.73 -16.46
C LEU A 112 7.43 1.45 -15.63
N ILE A 113 7.97 1.50 -14.41
CA ILE A 113 7.75 0.48 -13.37
C ILE A 113 6.65 0.96 -12.43
N PHE A 114 5.68 0.09 -12.19
CA PHE A 114 4.59 0.36 -11.27
C PHE A 114 4.60 -0.66 -10.12
N MET A 115 4.72 -0.17 -8.90
CA MET A 115 4.70 -0.98 -7.69
C MET A 115 3.31 -0.90 -7.04
N SER A 116 2.63 -2.04 -6.98
CA SER A 116 1.25 -2.09 -6.52
C SER A 116 1.11 -1.94 -5.00
N ASN A 117 -0.12 -1.83 -4.56
CA ASN A 117 -0.51 -2.08 -3.19
C ASN A 117 -0.31 -3.55 -2.82
N GLY A 118 -0.31 -3.85 -1.52
CA GLY A 118 -0.23 -5.22 -1.00
C GLY A 118 -0.34 -5.30 0.52
N PRO A 119 -0.44 -6.53 1.07
CA PRO A 119 -0.48 -6.77 2.50
C PRO A 119 0.91 -6.93 3.11
N GLY A 120 0.97 -6.98 4.43
CA GLY A 120 2.14 -7.39 5.19
C GLY A 120 3.01 -6.25 5.68
N ASP A 121 4.21 -6.60 6.10
CA ASP A 121 5.25 -5.71 6.56
C ASP A 121 6.20 -5.39 5.40
N PRO A 122 6.39 -4.12 5.03
CA PRO A 122 7.31 -3.76 3.94
C PRO A 122 8.78 -4.10 4.25
N ASP A 123 9.15 -4.15 5.53
CA ASP A 123 10.51 -4.49 5.99
C ASP A 123 10.65 -5.97 6.40
N HIS A 124 9.74 -6.82 5.95
CA HIS A 124 9.86 -8.27 6.17
C HIS A 124 11.16 -8.80 5.51
N PRO A 125 11.95 -9.68 6.19
CA PRO A 125 13.22 -10.15 5.66
C PRO A 125 13.19 -10.71 4.23
N GLU A 126 12.12 -11.40 3.86
CA GLU A 126 11.95 -11.91 2.49
C GLU A 126 11.67 -10.81 1.44
N MET A 127 11.26 -9.61 1.86
CA MET A 127 11.11 -8.46 0.97
C MET A 127 12.43 -7.73 0.70
N LYS A 128 13.47 -7.98 1.50
CA LYS A 128 14.77 -7.32 1.35
C LYS A 128 15.37 -7.43 -0.06
N PRO A 129 15.40 -8.60 -0.73
CA PRO A 129 15.87 -8.68 -2.10
C PRO A 129 15.04 -7.86 -3.09
N VAL A 130 13.72 -7.71 -2.85
CA VAL A 130 12.85 -6.87 -3.68
C VAL A 130 13.22 -5.39 -3.49
N VAL A 131 13.41 -4.93 -2.25
CA VAL A 131 13.86 -3.57 -1.95
C VAL A 131 15.18 -3.26 -2.63
N ASP A 132 16.15 -4.18 -2.57
CA ASP A 132 17.46 -4.03 -3.21
C ASP A 132 17.32 -3.96 -4.75
N ASN A 133 16.50 -4.80 -5.35
CA ASN A 133 16.20 -4.75 -6.80
C ASN A 133 15.57 -3.40 -7.19
N ILE A 134 14.59 -2.91 -6.42
CA ILE A 134 13.96 -1.61 -6.68
C ILE A 134 14.99 -0.49 -6.58
N SER A 135 15.93 -0.53 -5.62
CA SER A 135 16.97 0.50 -5.47
C SER A 135 17.89 0.63 -6.71
N GLU A 136 18.05 -0.43 -7.48
CA GLU A 136 18.77 -0.39 -8.76
C GLU A 136 17.87 0.02 -9.92
N LEU A 137 16.65 -0.52 -9.98
CA LEU A 137 15.71 -0.25 -11.08
C LEU A 137 15.27 1.22 -11.17
N ILE A 138 15.14 1.92 -10.05
CA ILE A 138 14.81 3.37 -10.02
C ILE A 138 15.89 4.26 -10.64
N LYS A 139 17.12 3.75 -10.78
CA LYS A 139 18.20 4.47 -11.47
C LYS A 139 18.03 4.46 -12.99
N GLU A 140 17.31 3.46 -13.51
CA GLU A 140 17.16 3.18 -14.94
C GLU A 140 15.77 3.58 -15.47
N PHE A 141 14.73 3.34 -14.68
CA PHE A 141 13.34 3.46 -15.12
C PHE A 141 12.52 4.40 -14.24
N PRO A 142 11.65 5.23 -14.83
CA PRO A 142 10.61 5.92 -14.06
C PRO A 142 9.83 4.91 -13.21
N THR A 143 9.61 5.23 -11.93
CA THR A 143 9.03 4.28 -11.00
C THR A 143 7.95 4.94 -10.15
N ILE A 144 6.78 4.31 -10.06
CA ILE A 144 5.63 4.77 -9.27
C ILE A 144 5.22 3.71 -8.27
N GLY A 145 4.82 4.14 -7.05
CA GLY A 145 4.35 3.25 -6.00
C GLY A 145 3.04 3.68 -5.37
N ILE A 146 2.16 2.72 -5.08
CA ILE A 146 0.92 2.93 -4.32
C ILE A 146 0.91 2.03 -3.08
N CYS A 147 0.62 2.62 -1.91
CA CYS A 147 0.44 1.96 -0.63
C CYS A 147 1.68 1.14 -0.23
N LEU A 148 1.70 -0.19 -0.36
CA LEU A 148 2.91 -1.00 -0.15
C LEU A 148 4.03 -0.57 -1.09
N GLY A 149 3.73 -0.24 -2.35
CA GLY A 149 4.70 0.27 -3.32
C GLY A 149 5.35 1.59 -2.89
N HIS A 150 4.62 2.46 -2.19
CA HIS A 150 5.18 3.67 -1.58
C HIS A 150 6.18 3.33 -0.46
N GLN A 151 5.84 2.36 0.39
CA GLN A 151 6.69 1.94 1.51
C GLN A 151 7.99 1.28 1.01
N ILE A 152 7.88 0.37 0.04
CA ILE A 152 9.04 -0.27 -0.60
C ILE A 152 9.91 0.76 -1.32
N LEU A 153 9.32 1.74 -2.01
CA LEU A 153 10.08 2.82 -2.64
C LEU A 153 10.86 3.63 -1.59
N GLY A 154 10.22 3.97 -0.47
CA GLY A 154 10.88 4.69 0.62
C GLY A 154 12.07 3.92 1.19
N LEU A 155 11.93 2.61 1.42
CA LEU A 155 13.03 1.73 1.86
C LEU A 155 14.14 1.65 0.79
N ALA A 156 13.80 1.50 -0.48
CA ALA A 156 14.76 1.44 -1.60
C ALA A 156 15.56 2.74 -1.77
N LEU A 157 14.99 3.85 -1.37
CA LEU A 157 15.66 5.16 -1.35
C LEU A 157 16.47 5.41 -0.08
N GLY A 158 16.46 4.50 0.89
CA GLY A 158 17.23 4.58 2.14
C GLY A 158 16.48 5.22 3.32
N GLY A 159 15.15 5.29 3.24
CA GLY A 159 14.28 5.64 4.36
C GLY A 159 14.02 4.45 5.26
N GLU A 160 13.22 4.67 6.29
CA GLU A 160 12.76 3.62 7.22
C GLU A 160 11.24 3.57 7.27
N THR A 161 10.70 2.42 7.66
CA THR A 161 9.27 2.25 7.95
C THR A 161 9.05 2.01 9.45
N TYR A 162 7.86 2.36 9.92
CA TYR A 162 7.44 2.05 11.28
C TYR A 162 5.98 1.63 11.33
N LYS A 163 5.64 0.79 12.30
CA LYS A 163 4.27 0.34 12.50
C LYS A 163 3.46 1.40 13.22
N LEU A 164 2.37 1.82 12.61
CA LEU A 164 1.39 2.72 13.23
C LEU A 164 0.63 1.97 14.32
N LYS A 165 0.31 2.65 15.41
CA LYS A 165 -0.46 2.06 16.52
C LYS A 165 -1.82 1.52 16.08
N TYR A 166 -2.51 2.25 15.21
CA TYR A 166 -3.85 1.92 14.71
C TYR A 166 -3.88 1.63 13.21
N GLY A 167 -2.97 2.25 12.46
CA GLY A 167 -3.02 2.33 11.01
C GLY A 167 -4.10 3.28 10.50
N HIS A 168 -4.04 3.61 9.22
CA HIS A 168 -5.07 4.39 8.54
C HIS A 168 -6.00 3.44 7.78
N ARG A 169 -7.30 3.48 8.09
CA ARG A 169 -8.31 2.62 7.46
C ARG A 169 -9.60 3.38 7.26
N GLY A 170 -10.10 3.34 6.01
CA GLY A 170 -11.36 3.98 5.62
C GLY A 170 -11.22 4.98 4.48
N GLY A 171 -12.33 5.52 4.03
CA GLY A 171 -12.42 6.50 2.93
C GLY A 171 -12.55 7.96 3.41
N ASN A 172 -12.01 8.30 4.58
CA ASN A 172 -12.18 9.60 5.21
C ASN A 172 -10.88 10.17 5.75
N GLN A 173 -9.75 9.85 5.12
CA GLN A 173 -8.43 10.31 5.54
C GLN A 173 -8.06 11.59 4.77
N PRO A 174 -7.98 12.75 5.44
CA PRO A 174 -7.61 14.00 4.79
C PRO A 174 -6.09 14.06 4.59
N VAL A 175 -5.67 14.27 3.36
CA VAL A 175 -4.25 14.37 2.98
C VAL A 175 -4.00 15.69 2.27
N LYS A 176 -2.98 16.43 2.71
CA LYS A 176 -2.57 17.71 2.12
C LYS A 176 -1.40 17.50 1.17
N HIS A 177 -1.51 18.01 -0.04
CA HIS A 177 -0.38 18.13 -0.97
C HIS A 177 0.46 19.35 -0.57
N LEU A 178 1.72 19.14 -0.22
CA LEU A 178 2.55 20.16 0.43
C LEU A 178 2.89 21.36 -0.48
N ARG A 179 2.98 21.15 -1.79
CA ARG A 179 3.30 22.24 -2.74
C ARG A 179 2.10 23.11 -3.10
N THR A 180 0.94 22.49 -3.35
CA THR A 180 -0.26 23.20 -3.81
C THR A 180 -1.21 23.57 -2.70
N GLU A 181 -0.98 23.04 -1.50
CA GLU A 181 -1.84 23.14 -0.33
C GLU A 181 -3.24 22.54 -0.46
N ASN A 182 -3.53 21.92 -1.59
CA ASN A 182 -4.79 21.23 -1.82
C ASN A 182 -4.96 20.06 -0.84
N VAL A 183 -6.18 19.90 -0.34
CA VAL A 183 -6.56 18.79 0.53
C VAL A 183 -7.44 17.82 -0.25
N TYR A 184 -7.13 16.56 -0.15
CA TYR A 184 -7.87 15.45 -0.74
C TYR A 184 -8.42 14.55 0.36
N ILE A 185 -9.66 14.12 0.24
CA ILE A 185 -10.18 13.04 1.07
C ILE A 185 -9.82 11.72 0.41
N THR A 186 -9.10 10.88 1.11
CA THR A 186 -8.49 9.68 0.53
C THR A 186 -8.99 8.39 1.14
N SER A 187 -8.92 7.32 0.37
CA SER A 187 -9.11 5.96 0.84
C SER A 187 -7.78 5.36 1.27
N GLN A 188 -7.72 4.79 2.46
CA GLN A 188 -6.50 4.21 3.01
C GLN A 188 -6.77 2.87 3.70
N ASN A 189 -5.80 1.97 3.63
CA ASN A 189 -5.80 0.71 4.38
C ASN A 189 -4.37 0.21 4.56
N HIS A 190 -3.65 0.82 5.51
CA HIS A 190 -2.27 0.43 5.83
C HIS A 190 -1.99 0.49 7.33
N GLY A 191 -0.98 -0.26 7.76
CA GLY A 191 -0.53 -0.32 9.15
C GLY A 191 0.89 0.18 9.37
N PHE A 192 1.59 0.54 8.29
CA PHE A 192 2.96 1.05 8.32
C PHE A 192 3.03 2.40 7.61
N ALA A 193 3.98 3.24 7.99
CA ALA A 193 4.25 4.53 7.36
C ALA A 193 5.76 4.74 7.23
N LEU A 194 6.17 5.64 6.32
CA LEU A 194 7.56 6.04 6.13
C LEU A 194 7.99 7.08 7.16
N HIS A 195 9.27 7.01 7.54
CA HIS A 195 9.95 8.07 8.27
C HIS A 195 11.45 8.10 7.93
N LYS A 196 12.18 9.07 8.46
CA LYS A 196 13.64 9.24 8.26
C LYS A 196 14.05 9.20 6.79
N LEU A 197 13.33 9.92 5.95
CA LEU A 197 13.65 10.01 4.54
C LEU A 197 15.00 10.73 4.33
N PRO A 198 15.85 10.28 3.40
CA PRO A 198 17.08 10.98 3.06
C PRO A 198 16.79 12.32 2.40
N LYS A 199 17.75 13.27 2.49
CA LYS A 199 17.59 14.63 1.94
C LYS A 199 17.32 14.70 0.43
N SER A 200 17.66 13.65 -0.29
CA SER A 200 17.40 13.52 -1.74
C SER A 200 15.93 13.22 -2.08
N VAL A 201 15.15 12.86 -1.08
CA VAL A 201 13.73 12.51 -1.20
C VAL A 201 12.89 13.64 -0.62
N ARG A 202 11.92 14.11 -1.39
CA ARG A 202 10.97 15.14 -0.96
C ARG A 202 9.66 14.50 -0.56
N GLU A 203 9.18 14.85 0.62
CA GLU A 203 7.80 14.59 1.01
C GLU A 203 6.85 15.47 0.20
N THR A 204 5.80 14.87 -0.36
CA THR A 204 4.85 15.55 -1.24
C THR A 204 3.45 15.65 -0.65
N PHE A 205 3.08 14.71 0.20
CA PHE A 205 1.78 14.64 0.87
C PHE A 205 1.94 14.29 2.34
N VAL A 206 1.06 14.86 3.16
CA VAL A 206 1.02 14.64 4.61
C VAL A 206 -0.42 14.39 5.07
N ASN A 207 -0.62 13.46 5.99
CA ASN A 207 -1.90 13.23 6.66
C ASN A 207 -2.19 14.36 7.64
N LEU A 208 -3.37 14.97 7.54
CA LEU A 208 -3.74 16.09 8.41
C LEU A 208 -4.14 15.67 9.81
N ASN A 209 -4.42 14.40 10.06
CA ASN A 209 -4.81 13.91 11.39
C ASN A 209 -3.60 13.71 12.31
N ASP A 210 -2.47 13.25 11.78
CA ASP A 210 -1.33 12.82 12.60
C ASP A 210 0.04 13.21 12.03
N GLY A 211 0.08 13.85 10.87
CA GLY A 211 1.33 14.30 10.24
C GLY A 211 2.17 13.19 9.59
N THR A 212 1.62 11.99 9.40
CA THR A 212 2.34 10.91 8.71
C THR A 212 2.61 11.25 7.25
N CYS A 213 3.75 10.79 6.73
CA CYS A 213 4.10 10.91 5.32
C CYS A 213 3.14 10.11 4.44
N GLU A 214 2.50 10.78 3.50
CA GLU A 214 1.50 10.21 2.61
C GLU A 214 1.92 10.22 1.14
N GLY A 215 3.10 10.73 0.84
CA GLY A 215 3.66 10.70 -0.49
C GLY A 215 5.09 11.24 -0.55
N ILE A 216 5.87 10.68 -1.46
CA ILE A 216 7.25 11.10 -1.71
C ILE A 216 7.51 11.26 -3.19
N SER A 217 8.51 12.09 -3.51
CA SER A 217 9.13 12.16 -4.83
C SER A 217 10.64 12.22 -4.72
N GLY A 218 11.31 11.58 -5.66
CA GLY A 218 12.76 11.62 -5.82
C GLY A 218 13.10 11.77 -7.30
N LYS A 219 14.38 11.64 -7.62
CA LYS A 219 14.80 11.59 -9.01
C LYS A 219 14.20 10.34 -9.67
N ASN A 220 13.41 10.54 -10.72
CA ASN A 220 12.82 9.47 -11.52
C ASN A 220 11.81 8.57 -10.77
N CYS A 221 11.24 9.04 -9.64
CA CYS A 221 10.27 8.27 -8.89
C CYS A 221 9.26 9.12 -8.12
N TRP A 222 8.06 8.55 -7.94
CA TRP A 222 6.97 9.17 -7.20
C TRP A 222 6.08 8.10 -6.56
N SER A 223 5.53 8.39 -5.39
CA SER A 223 4.59 7.45 -4.77
C SER A 223 3.65 8.12 -3.77
N VAL A 224 2.52 7.43 -3.52
CA VAL A 224 1.54 7.82 -2.50
C VAL A 224 1.17 6.64 -1.61
N GLN A 225 0.93 6.93 -0.34
CA GLN A 225 0.53 5.95 0.66
C GLN A 225 -0.95 5.57 0.53
N PHE A 226 -1.78 6.53 0.18
CA PHE A 226 -3.22 6.33 -0.02
C PHE A 226 -3.54 5.67 -1.38
N HIS A 227 -4.82 5.33 -1.58
CA HIS A 227 -5.33 4.67 -2.78
C HIS A 227 -6.01 5.68 -3.72
N PRO A 228 -5.29 6.28 -4.69
CA PRO A 228 -5.87 7.28 -5.61
C PRO A 228 -6.88 6.66 -6.56
N GLU A 229 -6.83 5.34 -6.78
CA GLU A 229 -7.79 4.60 -7.60
C GLU A 229 -9.17 4.47 -6.93
N ALA A 230 -9.29 4.83 -5.66
CA ALA A 230 -10.50 4.63 -4.85
C ALA A 230 -10.99 3.17 -4.88
N ALA A 231 -12.25 2.89 -5.19
CA ALA A 231 -12.85 1.56 -5.38
C ALA A 231 -12.61 0.56 -4.21
N PRO A 232 -13.20 0.77 -3.02
CA PRO A 232 -14.12 1.85 -2.67
C PRO A 232 -13.40 3.11 -2.19
N GLY A 233 -14.12 4.21 -2.18
CA GLY A 233 -13.70 5.46 -1.56
C GLY A 233 -14.01 6.71 -2.39
N PRO A 234 -13.66 7.90 -1.86
CA PRO A 234 -13.84 9.17 -2.56
C PRO A 234 -12.94 9.25 -3.80
N MET A 235 -13.41 9.95 -4.81
CA MET A 235 -12.73 10.11 -6.10
C MET A 235 -11.80 11.32 -6.15
N ASP A 236 -11.68 12.07 -5.07
CA ASP A 236 -10.93 13.34 -4.98
C ASP A 236 -9.49 13.19 -5.46
N ALA A 237 -8.84 12.08 -5.10
CA ALA A 237 -7.46 11.79 -5.46
C ALA A 237 -7.29 11.11 -6.85
N ASN A 238 -8.38 10.80 -7.56
CA ASN A 238 -8.30 10.04 -8.82
C ASN A 238 -7.55 10.82 -9.92
N VAL A 239 -7.60 12.13 -9.89
CA VAL A 239 -6.81 13.01 -10.77
C VAL A 239 -5.30 12.72 -10.69
N LEU A 240 -4.81 12.25 -9.55
CA LEU A 240 -3.41 11.88 -9.38
C LEU A 240 -3.06 10.59 -10.11
N PHE A 241 -4.04 9.70 -10.29
CA PHE A 241 -3.87 8.48 -11.08
C PHE A 241 -3.76 8.78 -12.57
N GLU A 242 -4.42 9.82 -13.04
CA GLU A 242 -4.32 10.26 -14.45
C GLU A 242 -2.94 10.82 -14.78
N LYS A 243 -2.26 11.42 -13.80
CA LYS A 243 -0.89 11.93 -13.93
C LYS A 243 0.20 10.86 -14.04
N VAL A 244 -0.12 9.60 -13.76
CA VAL A 244 0.81 8.48 -13.95
C VAL A 244 1.36 8.44 -15.40
N GLY A 245 0.52 8.82 -16.39
CA GLY A 245 0.93 8.90 -17.79
C GLY A 245 1.85 10.09 -18.09
N GLU A 246 1.70 11.19 -17.37
CA GLU A 246 2.49 12.43 -17.63
C GLU A 246 3.94 12.29 -17.16
N MET A 247 4.23 11.41 -16.18
CA MET A 247 5.58 11.16 -15.68
C MET A 247 6.45 10.33 -16.65
N ILE A 248 5.86 9.75 -17.68
CA ILE A 248 6.58 9.01 -18.71
C ILE A 248 7.10 9.97 -19.79
N ASP A 249 6.48 11.14 -19.89
CA ASP A 249 6.76 12.13 -20.93
C ASP A 249 7.71 13.26 -20.45
N GLU A 250 8.11 13.28 -19.16
CA GLU A 250 9.12 14.18 -18.57
C GLU A 250 10.48 13.48 -18.40
#